data_9228fbc7e67ada65e701ce7ddfdac5af
#
_entry.id   9228fbc7e67ada65e701ce7ddfdac5af
#
_cell.length_a   1.000
_cell.length_b   1.000
_cell.length_c   1.000
_cell.angle_alpha   90.00
_cell.angle_beta   90.00
_cell.angle_gamma   90.00
#
_symmetry.space_group_name_H-M   'P 1'
#
loop_
_entity.id
_entity.type
_entity.pdbx_description
1 polymer ?
#
loop_
_entity_poly.entity_id
_entity_poly.type
_entity_poly.pdbx_seq_one_letter_code
_entity_poly.pdbx_strand_id
1 'polypeptide(L)'
;MESLFGLQTTTSPYKFLYPFETLCARFSSDRTGSCRACTQTDSKQLGSKSTLILSKTQYDPLTITMKTPTKTRTHNDYTVGWVCALPKEQTAAKAMLDQIHPTLSKPPNDQNSYTLGSINKHNIVIACLPKGKYGNNSAATVATRMVSTFPFIKVGLMVGIGGGIPPKVRLGDVVISTPTDQYPGVVQWDIGKAEKGTNFKRTGALNNPPSALLTALTILETNHEMHGSKTREYMDDLGKKWPKLVPEYTNSDSLKDPLFIQDNSPHALSSWVAISSIFWKMVLSLLGYLLGWSTLAPMHSGAEQATKITAKVKIDGAQKKPGDIRVHYGLIASGNQVIKDAKFRDSLNASLDGNVLCVEMEAAGLMNDFPCIVIRGICDYADSEKNKDWQKYAAAVAAACAKELLEHLQPSDVDGERPVKDVLSDG
;
A
#
# COMPACT_ATOMS: atom_id res chain seq x y z
N MET A 1 39.13 0.71 -57.60
CA MET A 1 38.24 -0.09 -58.45
C MET A 1 36.87 0.11 -57.84
N GLU A 2 36.08 1.11 -58.24
CA GLU A 2 35.10 1.03 -59.35
C GLU A 2 34.05 -0.05 -59.00
N SER A 3 32.78 0.14 -58.99
CA SER A 3 31.86 1.11 -59.66
C SER A 3 30.46 0.69 -59.20
N LEU A 4 29.58 1.57 -58.97
CA LEU A 4 28.63 2.27 -59.85
C LEU A 4 27.17 1.69 -59.82
N PHE A 5 26.23 2.62 -59.62
CA PHE A 5 24.82 2.77 -60.10
C PHE A 5 23.75 1.85 -59.47
N GLY A 6 22.66 2.39 -58.98
CA GLY A 6 21.57 2.98 -59.71
C GLY A 6 20.50 3.64 -58.83
N LEU A 7 20.31 4.89 -59.11
CA LEU A 7 19.13 5.68 -58.78
C LEU A 7 17.90 5.20 -59.55
N GLN A 8 16.77 5.06 -58.90
CA GLN A 8 15.49 5.36 -59.60
C GLN A 8 14.55 6.12 -58.69
N THR A 9 14.33 7.36 -59.04
CA THR A 9 13.28 8.25 -58.63
C THR A 9 11.97 7.87 -59.30
N THR A 10 10.89 7.80 -58.53
CA THR A 10 9.55 8.00 -59.10
C THR A 10 8.81 9.03 -58.27
N THR A 11 8.67 10.18 -58.87
CA THR A 11 7.78 11.31 -58.57
C THR A 11 6.35 10.94 -58.90
N SER A 12 5.39 11.25 -58.05
CA SER A 12 4.10 11.75 -58.49
C SER A 12 3.36 12.50 -57.39
N PRO A 13 2.63 13.54 -57.78
CA PRO A 13 2.20 14.59 -56.88
C PRO A 13 0.71 14.54 -56.60
N TYR A 14 0.29 14.83 -55.40
CA TYR A 14 -1.03 15.45 -55.19
C TYR A 14 -0.92 16.52 -54.13
N LYS A 15 -0.86 17.76 -54.56
CA LYS A 15 -1.21 18.96 -53.81
C LYS A 15 -2.74 19.05 -53.75
N PHE A 16 -3.28 19.10 -52.56
CA PHE A 16 -4.58 19.73 -52.32
C PHE A 16 -4.38 20.85 -51.31
N LEU A 17 -4.37 22.06 -51.85
CA LEU A 17 -4.58 23.30 -51.12
C LEU A 17 -6.08 23.45 -50.88
N TYR A 18 -6.49 23.68 -49.64
CA TYR A 18 -7.70 24.40 -49.31
C TYR A 18 -7.37 25.51 -48.33
N PRO A 19 -7.85 26.75 -48.62
CA PRO A 19 -7.60 27.89 -47.74
C PRO A 19 -8.51 27.85 -46.51
N PHE A 20 -7.91 28.15 -45.38
CA PHE A 20 -8.64 28.44 -44.14
C PHE A 20 -9.24 29.85 -44.27
N GLU A 21 -10.54 29.95 -44.41
CA GLU A 21 -11.27 31.19 -44.15
C GLU A 21 -11.65 31.26 -42.67
N THR A 22 -11.15 32.34 -42.07
CA THR A 22 -11.35 32.69 -40.68
C THR A 22 -12.78 33.22 -40.48
N LEU A 23 -13.64 32.46 -39.79
CA LEU A 23 -14.93 32.97 -39.34
C LEU A 23 -14.77 33.59 -37.97
N CYS A 24 -14.64 34.93 -37.91
CA CYS A 24 -14.71 35.74 -36.70
C CYS A 24 -16.17 36.03 -36.38
N ALA A 25 -16.78 35.30 -35.44
CA ALA A 25 -18.07 35.67 -34.85
C ALA A 25 -17.82 36.53 -33.61
N ARG A 26 -18.12 37.83 -33.67
CA ARG A 26 -18.20 38.72 -32.51
C ARG A 26 -19.53 38.48 -31.82
N PHE A 27 -19.48 38.02 -30.59
CA PHE A 27 -20.66 38.03 -29.69
C PHE A 27 -20.63 39.32 -28.86
N SER A 28 -21.64 40.12 -29.03
CA SER A 28 -21.98 41.23 -28.12
C SER A 28 -23.09 40.71 -27.16
N SER A 29 -22.85 40.75 -25.87
CA SER A 29 -23.85 40.37 -24.88
C SER A 29 -24.56 41.60 -24.37
N ASP A 30 -25.85 41.67 -24.63
CA ASP A 30 -26.74 42.63 -23.98
C ASP A 30 -27.60 41.92 -22.90
N ARG A 31 -27.86 42.64 -21.82
CA ARG A 31 -28.39 42.13 -20.54
C ARG A 31 -29.91 41.84 -20.53
N THR A 32 -30.54 41.54 -21.64
CA THR A 32 -32.00 41.31 -21.67
C THR A 32 -32.38 40.13 -22.56
N GLY A 33 -31.87 39.01 -22.32
CA GLY A 33 -32.36 37.66 -22.62
C GLY A 33 -33.32 37.41 -23.81
N SER A 34 -33.15 38.05 -24.95
CA SER A 34 -33.92 37.71 -26.15
C SER A 34 -33.08 37.74 -27.42
N CYS A 35 -32.98 36.59 -28.07
CA CYS A 35 -32.27 36.41 -29.29
C CYS A 35 -33.18 36.75 -30.48
N ARG A 36 -32.88 37.80 -31.25
CA ARG A 36 -33.53 38.07 -32.54
C ARG A 36 -32.61 37.57 -33.65
N ALA A 37 -33.10 36.61 -34.41
CA ALA A 37 -32.53 36.23 -35.68
C ALA A 37 -32.97 37.21 -36.77
N CYS A 38 -32.01 37.87 -37.45
CA CYS A 38 -32.29 38.67 -38.65
C CYS A 38 -32.33 37.73 -39.87
N THR A 39 -33.50 37.64 -40.44
CA THR A 39 -33.66 37.08 -41.80
C THR A 39 -33.77 38.27 -42.78
N GLN A 40 -32.88 38.35 -43.74
CA GLN A 40 -33.07 39.13 -44.99
C GLN A 40 -33.36 38.12 -46.09
N THR A 41 -34.54 38.23 -46.65
CA THR A 41 -34.94 37.48 -47.85
C THR A 41 -35.09 38.46 -49.00
N ASP A 42 -34.31 38.25 -50.02
CA ASP A 42 -34.59 38.82 -51.35
C ASP A 42 -35.59 37.93 -52.12
N SER A 43 -36.64 38.62 -52.61
CA SER A 43 -37.74 38.03 -53.34
C SER A 43 -37.41 37.91 -54.86
N LYS A 44 -37.61 36.68 -55.45
CA LYS A 44 -38.11 36.55 -56.85
C LYS A 44 -38.81 35.21 -57.03
N GLN A 45 -40.08 35.35 -57.28
CA GLN A 45 -41.06 34.51 -58.01
C GLN A 45 -40.65 33.09 -58.50
N LEU A 46 -41.41 32.05 -58.11
CA LEU A 46 -42.29 31.32 -59.02
C LEU A 46 -43.17 30.35 -58.24
N GLY A 47 -44.44 30.27 -58.65
CA GLY A 47 -45.45 29.56 -57.90
C GLY A 47 -45.43 28.04 -58.06
N SER A 48 -45.91 27.38 -57.03
CA SER A 48 -46.85 26.26 -57.08
C SER A 48 -47.25 25.95 -55.63
N LYS A 49 -48.53 25.67 -55.43
CA LYS A 49 -49.19 25.35 -54.17
C LYS A 49 -48.63 24.01 -53.65
N SER A 50 -48.03 24.02 -52.49
CA SER A 50 -47.79 22.82 -51.70
C SER A 50 -48.17 23.14 -50.28
N THR A 51 -49.16 22.43 -49.76
CA THR A 51 -49.70 22.50 -48.41
C THR A 51 -48.63 21.91 -47.45
N LEU A 52 -48.01 22.73 -46.62
CA LEU A 52 -47.13 22.29 -45.58
C LEU A 52 -47.94 21.88 -44.36
N ILE A 53 -47.95 20.55 -44.08
CA ILE A 53 -48.42 20.04 -42.79
C ILE A 53 -47.26 20.18 -41.80
N LEU A 54 -47.35 21.15 -40.88
CA LEU A 54 -46.43 21.30 -39.76
C LEU A 54 -46.74 20.24 -38.69
N SER A 55 -45.99 19.15 -38.68
CA SER A 55 -45.93 18.27 -37.54
C SER A 55 -45.05 18.94 -36.46
N LYS A 56 -45.61 19.22 -35.27
CA LYS A 56 -44.86 19.63 -34.09
C LYS A 56 -43.97 18.46 -33.67
N THR A 57 -42.72 18.44 -34.09
CA THR A 57 -41.68 17.64 -33.45
C THR A 57 -41.14 18.40 -32.26
N GLN A 58 -41.31 17.83 -31.07
CA GLN A 58 -40.78 18.29 -29.82
C GLN A 58 -39.25 18.14 -29.89
N TYR A 59 -38.51 19.24 -29.97
CA TYR A 59 -37.06 19.24 -29.90
C TYR A 59 -36.65 19.14 -28.45
N ASP A 60 -36.12 17.98 -28.02
CA ASP A 60 -35.30 17.88 -26.82
C ASP A 60 -33.98 18.63 -27.05
N PRO A 61 -33.55 19.52 -26.16
CA PRO A 61 -32.25 20.15 -26.27
C PRO A 61 -31.17 19.09 -26.01
N LEU A 62 -30.53 18.60 -27.07
CA LEU A 62 -29.31 17.80 -26.97
C LEU A 62 -28.25 18.62 -26.23
N THR A 63 -28.06 18.34 -24.94
CA THR A 63 -26.93 18.83 -24.18
C THR A 63 -25.67 18.17 -24.77
N ILE A 64 -25.02 18.86 -25.72
CA ILE A 64 -23.69 18.46 -26.20
C ILE A 64 -22.72 18.70 -25.06
N THR A 65 -22.53 17.73 -24.19
CA THR A 65 -21.42 17.69 -23.26
C THR A 65 -20.16 17.52 -24.10
N MET A 66 -19.46 18.62 -24.37
CA MET A 66 -18.10 18.55 -24.91
C MET A 66 -17.23 17.84 -23.87
N LYS A 67 -16.97 16.54 -24.09
CA LYS A 67 -15.90 15.85 -23.39
C LYS A 67 -14.62 16.56 -23.75
N THR A 68 -14.04 17.28 -22.81
CA THR A 68 -12.65 17.75 -22.91
C THR A 68 -11.79 16.58 -23.37
N PRO A 69 -10.92 16.73 -24.38
CA PRO A 69 -10.06 15.65 -24.83
C PRO A 69 -9.21 15.19 -23.63
N THR A 70 -9.45 14.00 -23.15
CA THR A 70 -8.63 13.40 -22.11
C THR A 70 -7.23 13.24 -22.66
N LYS A 71 -6.26 13.96 -22.10
CA LYS A 71 -4.85 13.83 -22.46
C LYS A 71 -4.49 12.35 -22.48
N THR A 72 -4.09 11.82 -23.63
CA THR A 72 -3.65 10.44 -23.76
C THR A 72 -2.35 10.28 -22.98
N ARG A 73 -2.37 9.47 -21.91
CA ARG A 73 -1.19 9.18 -21.08
C ARG A 73 -0.25 8.25 -21.82
N THR A 74 1.04 8.45 -21.61
CA THR A 74 2.15 7.63 -22.10
C THR A 74 2.85 6.94 -20.92
N HIS A 75 3.80 6.06 -21.17
CA HIS A 75 4.63 5.42 -20.14
C HIS A 75 5.40 6.46 -19.30
N ASN A 76 5.75 7.59 -19.90
CA ASN A 76 6.52 8.65 -19.26
C ASN A 76 5.70 9.50 -18.27
N ASP A 77 4.38 9.38 -18.30
CA ASP A 77 3.52 10.12 -17.37
C ASP A 77 3.40 9.43 -15.99
N TYR A 78 4.00 8.24 -15.79
CA TYR A 78 3.93 7.46 -14.55
C TYR A 78 5.23 7.59 -13.76
N THR A 79 5.14 8.19 -12.58
CA THR A 79 6.30 8.51 -11.74
C THR A 79 6.36 7.68 -10.46
N VAL A 80 5.28 6.98 -10.10
CA VAL A 80 5.19 6.14 -8.91
C VAL A 80 5.00 4.67 -9.32
N GLY A 81 5.90 3.80 -8.86
CA GLY A 81 5.76 2.36 -8.99
C GLY A 81 5.23 1.74 -7.69
N TRP A 82 4.28 0.80 -7.79
CA TRP A 82 3.70 0.10 -6.65
C TRP A 82 3.80 -1.42 -6.88
N VAL A 83 4.56 -2.10 -6.03
CA VAL A 83 4.76 -3.56 -6.10
C VAL A 83 3.92 -4.25 -5.03
N CYS A 84 3.21 -5.31 -5.44
CA CYS A 84 2.45 -6.22 -4.59
C CYS A 84 2.98 -7.65 -4.74
N ALA A 85 3.02 -8.44 -3.67
CA ALA A 85 3.41 -9.84 -3.72
C ALA A 85 2.24 -10.78 -4.06
N LEU A 86 1.03 -10.46 -3.61
CA LEU A 86 -0.13 -11.33 -3.68
C LEU A 86 -1.31 -10.69 -4.44
N PRO A 87 -2.15 -11.50 -5.13
CA PRO A 87 -3.34 -10.98 -5.81
C PRO A 87 -4.29 -10.19 -4.90
N LYS A 88 -4.39 -10.55 -3.60
CA LYS A 88 -5.21 -9.83 -2.62
C LYS A 88 -4.69 -8.43 -2.32
N GLU A 89 -3.37 -8.26 -2.30
CA GLU A 89 -2.72 -6.96 -2.15
C GLU A 89 -2.93 -6.10 -3.39
N GLN A 90 -2.81 -6.67 -4.59
CA GLN A 90 -3.12 -5.98 -5.83
C GLN A 90 -4.61 -5.57 -5.91
N THR A 91 -5.52 -6.41 -5.42
CA THR A 91 -6.95 -6.07 -5.33
C THR A 91 -7.15 -4.86 -4.44
N ALA A 92 -6.52 -4.83 -3.27
CA ALA A 92 -6.58 -3.70 -2.34
C ALA A 92 -5.98 -2.44 -2.95
N ALA A 93 -4.79 -2.52 -3.53
CA ALA A 93 -4.12 -1.40 -4.21
C ALA A 93 -4.98 -0.81 -5.35
N LYS A 94 -5.55 -1.69 -6.19
CA LYS A 94 -6.44 -1.27 -7.28
C LYS A 94 -7.72 -0.60 -6.75
N ALA A 95 -8.26 -1.06 -5.63
CA ALA A 95 -9.46 -0.51 -5.04
C ALA A 95 -9.25 0.91 -4.47
N MET A 96 -8.01 1.25 -4.08
CA MET A 96 -7.63 2.58 -3.56
C MET A 96 -7.41 3.63 -4.65
N LEU A 97 -7.28 3.24 -5.91
CA LEU A 97 -7.11 4.19 -7.01
C LEU A 97 -8.33 5.12 -7.13
N ASP A 98 -8.06 6.42 -7.28
CA ASP A 98 -9.10 7.41 -7.58
C ASP A 98 -9.63 7.21 -8.99
N GLN A 99 -8.71 7.00 -9.95
CA GLN A 99 -9.01 6.71 -11.35
C GLN A 99 -8.22 5.49 -11.81
N ILE A 100 -8.86 4.64 -12.60
CA ILE A 100 -8.21 3.54 -13.34
C ILE A 100 -7.99 4.03 -14.76
N HIS A 101 -6.75 3.90 -15.25
CA HIS A 101 -6.39 4.32 -16.59
C HIS A 101 -6.43 3.15 -17.58
N PRO A 102 -6.62 3.42 -18.88
CA PRO A 102 -6.47 2.41 -19.91
C PRO A 102 -5.08 1.76 -19.88
N THR A 103 -5.02 0.49 -20.26
CA THR A 103 -3.75 -0.24 -20.40
C THR A 103 -2.92 0.34 -21.54
N LEU A 104 -1.61 0.41 -21.33
CA LEU A 104 -0.63 0.76 -22.36
C LEU A 104 0.02 -0.52 -22.91
N SER A 105 0.50 -0.43 -24.16
CA SER A 105 1.30 -1.51 -24.74
C SER A 105 2.59 -1.69 -23.95
N LYS A 106 3.15 -2.90 -23.94
CA LYS A 106 4.41 -3.19 -23.26
C LYS A 106 5.36 -3.96 -24.18
N PRO A 107 6.68 -3.90 -23.93
CA PRO A 107 7.65 -4.68 -24.69
C PRO A 107 7.34 -6.18 -24.64
N PRO A 108 7.60 -6.95 -25.71
CA PRO A 108 7.30 -8.39 -25.76
C PRO A 108 8.03 -9.23 -24.69
N ASN A 109 9.21 -8.79 -24.25
CA ASN A 109 10.01 -9.43 -23.21
C ASN A 109 9.56 -9.06 -21.78
N ASP A 110 8.66 -8.12 -21.61
CA ASP A 110 8.07 -7.80 -20.31
C ASP A 110 6.90 -8.74 -19.99
N GLN A 111 7.10 -9.60 -19.01
CA GLN A 111 6.09 -10.58 -18.56
C GLN A 111 5.18 -10.06 -17.45
N ASN A 112 5.39 -8.83 -16.96
CA ASN A 112 4.53 -8.25 -15.95
C ASN A 112 3.13 -7.94 -16.50
N SER A 113 2.16 -7.91 -15.61
CA SER A 113 0.84 -7.33 -15.86
C SER A 113 0.68 -6.09 -15.01
N TYR A 114 0.24 -5.00 -15.63
CA TYR A 114 0.14 -3.70 -14.97
C TYR A 114 -1.30 -3.27 -14.80
N THR A 115 -1.61 -2.69 -13.64
CA THR A 115 -2.79 -1.85 -13.43
C THR A 115 -2.30 -0.41 -13.38
N LEU A 116 -2.86 0.44 -14.24
CA LEU A 116 -2.52 1.85 -14.34
C LEU A 116 -3.64 2.68 -13.71
N GLY A 117 -3.26 3.73 -12.99
CA GLY A 117 -4.24 4.60 -12.35
C GLY A 117 -3.61 5.84 -11.73
N SER A 118 -4.40 6.55 -10.95
CA SER A 118 -3.91 7.70 -10.18
C SER A 118 -4.49 7.70 -8.77
N ILE A 119 -3.70 8.26 -7.86
CA ILE A 119 -4.11 8.67 -6.51
C ILE A 119 -3.68 10.13 -6.37
N ASN A 120 -4.62 10.99 -6.01
CA ASN A 120 -4.40 12.44 -5.95
C ASN A 120 -3.76 12.95 -7.26
N LYS A 121 -2.58 13.53 -7.20
CA LYS A 121 -1.84 14.10 -8.35
C LYS A 121 -0.83 13.12 -8.96
N HIS A 122 -0.70 11.89 -8.45
CA HIS A 122 0.29 10.91 -8.86
C HIS A 122 -0.28 9.88 -9.82
N ASN A 123 0.36 9.69 -10.97
CA ASN A 123 0.09 8.55 -11.84
C ASN A 123 0.91 7.35 -11.37
N ILE A 124 0.23 6.22 -11.19
CA ILE A 124 0.75 5.03 -10.50
C ILE A 124 0.71 3.82 -11.42
N VAL A 125 1.79 3.06 -11.42
CA VAL A 125 1.89 1.73 -12.03
C VAL A 125 1.87 0.69 -10.92
N ILE A 126 0.87 -0.17 -10.90
CA ILE A 126 0.79 -1.30 -9.97
C ILE A 126 1.16 -2.58 -10.69
N ALA A 127 2.13 -3.33 -10.14
CA ALA A 127 2.46 -4.69 -10.57
C ALA A 127 2.35 -5.66 -9.39
N CYS A 128 1.99 -6.91 -9.69
CA CYS A 128 1.97 -7.99 -8.72
C CYS A 128 2.92 -9.10 -9.18
N LEU A 129 3.57 -9.74 -8.21
CA LEU A 129 4.40 -10.90 -8.47
C LEU A 129 3.56 -12.02 -9.12
N PRO A 130 4.15 -12.84 -10.00
CA PRO A 130 3.47 -13.98 -10.60
C PRO A 130 2.97 -14.94 -9.51
N LYS A 131 1.76 -15.47 -9.70
CA LYS A 131 1.13 -16.36 -8.72
C LYS A 131 2.04 -17.55 -8.35
N GLY A 132 2.31 -17.69 -7.05
CA GLY A 132 3.18 -18.74 -6.52
C GLY A 132 4.68 -18.41 -6.54
N LYS A 133 5.06 -17.23 -7.05
CA LYS A 133 6.45 -16.72 -7.02
C LYS A 133 6.50 -15.50 -6.12
N TYR A 134 7.07 -15.64 -4.95
CA TYR A 134 7.27 -14.58 -3.96
C TYR A 134 8.73 -14.59 -3.49
N GLY A 135 9.10 -13.62 -2.66
CA GLY A 135 10.45 -13.44 -2.15
C GLY A 135 11.28 -12.43 -2.95
N ASN A 136 12.46 -12.14 -2.44
CA ASN A 136 13.33 -11.05 -2.89
C ASN A 136 13.63 -11.09 -4.40
N ASN A 137 14.00 -12.26 -4.94
CA ASN A 137 14.35 -12.40 -6.36
C ASN A 137 13.17 -12.12 -7.30
N SER A 138 11.96 -12.55 -6.90
CA SER A 138 10.74 -12.30 -7.68
C SER A 138 10.37 -10.82 -7.65
N ALA A 139 10.50 -10.17 -6.50
CA ALA A 139 10.26 -8.75 -6.34
C ALA A 139 11.22 -7.92 -7.20
N ALA A 140 12.53 -8.19 -7.12
CA ALA A 140 13.55 -7.55 -7.95
C ALA A 140 13.25 -7.68 -9.46
N THR A 141 12.92 -8.89 -9.91
CA THR A 141 12.59 -9.14 -11.33
C THR A 141 11.39 -8.32 -11.79
N VAL A 142 10.32 -8.25 -10.98
CA VAL A 142 9.12 -7.47 -11.32
C VAL A 142 9.43 -5.98 -11.36
N ALA A 143 10.16 -5.45 -10.38
CA ALA A 143 10.54 -4.05 -10.32
C ALA A 143 11.43 -3.63 -11.49
N THR A 144 12.46 -4.40 -11.82
CA THR A 144 13.36 -4.13 -12.95
C THR A 144 12.61 -4.05 -14.28
N ARG A 145 11.69 -4.99 -14.55
CA ARG A 145 10.84 -4.92 -15.74
C ARG A 145 9.90 -3.73 -15.73
N MET A 146 9.33 -3.39 -14.57
CA MET A 146 8.47 -2.21 -14.41
C MET A 146 9.22 -0.93 -14.76
N VAL A 147 10.41 -0.74 -14.21
CA VAL A 147 11.27 0.44 -14.48
C VAL A 147 11.69 0.49 -15.96
N SER A 148 11.98 -0.66 -16.57
CA SER A 148 12.29 -0.73 -18.00
C SER A 148 11.11 -0.30 -18.89
N THR A 149 9.88 -0.65 -18.53
CA THR A 149 8.66 -0.32 -19.28
C THR A 149 8.16 1.09 -18.97
N PHE A 150 8.34 1.57 -17.73
CA PHE A 150 7.94 2.91 -17.28
C PHE A 150 9.18 3.68 -16.79
N PRO A 151 9.96 4.26 -17.72
CA PRO A 151 11.30 4.77 -17.42
C PRO A 151 11.34 6.03 -16.54
N PHE A 152 10.20 6.69 -16.32
CA PHE A 152 10.08 7.87 -15.47
C PHE A 152 9.58 7.58 -14.05
N ILE A 153 9.52 6.31 -13.65
CA ILE A 153 9.33 5.97 -12.24
C ILE A 153 10.51 6.52 -11.43
N LYS A 154 10.22 7.28 -10.39
CA LYS A 154 11.18 7.97 -9.53
C LYS A 154 11.13 7.46 -8.10
N VAL A 155 9.95 7.07 -7.62
CA VAL A 155 9.74 6.51 -6.28
C VAL A 155 8.89 5.26 -6.33
N GLY A 156 9.14 4.35 -5.40
CA GLY A 156 8.46 3.08 -5.29
C GLY A 156 7.70 2.93 -3.97
N LEU A 157 6.67 2.10 -4.02
CA LEU A 157 5.96 1.59 -2.86
C LEU A 157 5.98 0.06 -2.90
N MET A 158 6.38 -0.59 -1.82
CA MET A 158 6.17 -2.03 -1.62
C MET A 158 5.09 -2.20 -0.55
N VAL A 159 3.87 -2.51 -0.99
CA VAL A 159 2.71 -2.55 -0.10
C VAL A 159 2.09 -3.94 -0.07
N GLY A 160 1.95 -4.48 1.12
CA GLY A 160 1.41 -5.82 1.30
C GLY A 160 1.17 -6.16 2.76
N ILE A 161 1.16 -7.46 3.05
CA ILE A 161 0.95 -8.00 4.40
C ILE A 161 2.27 -8.42 5.03
N GLY A 162 2.29 -8.50 6.37
CA GLY A 162 3.45 -8.95 7.12
C GLY A 162 3.06 -9.67 8.41
N GLY A 163 4.02 -10.36 9.01
CA GLY A 163 3.91 -10.97 10.32
C GLY A 163 4.42 -10.01 11.40
N GLY A 164 3.59 -9.66 12.37
CA GLY A 164 3.94 -8.72 13.44
C GLY A 164 4.80 -9.31 14.54
N ILE A 165 5.55 -8.46 15.23
CA ILE A 165 6.31 -8.82 16.43
C ILE A 165 5.52 -8.36 17.68
N PRO A 166 4.84 -9.28 18.39
CA PRO A 166 4.14 -8.90 19.60
C PRO A 166 5.13 -8.53 20.73
N PRO A 167 4.74 -7.71 21.71
CA PRO A 167 3.45 -7.03 21.83
C PRO A 167 3.39 -5.68 21.10
N LYS A 168 4.41 -5.33 20.32
CA LYS A 168 4.59 -4.00 19.72
C LYS A 168 3.49 -3.62 18.72
N VAL A 169 3.04 -4.59 17.93
CA VAL A 169 2.02 -4.42 16.90
C VAL A 169 0.90 -5.43 17.06
N ARG A 170 -0.30 -5.11 16.59
CA ARG A 170 -1.50 -5.95 16.65
C ARG A 170 -1.95 -6.37 15.26
N LEU A 171 -2.77 -7.41 15.18
CA LEU A 171 -3.42 -7.78 13.91
C LEU A 171 -4.30 -6.62 13.41
N GLY A 172 -4.15 -6.29 12.13
CA GLY A 172 -4.82 -5.15 11.49
C GLY A 172 -4.15 -3.80 11.68
N ASP A 173 -3.06 -3.70 12.43
CA ASP A 173 -2.20 -2.51 12.45
C ASP A 173 -1.35 -2.44 11.16
N VAL A 174 -0.74 -1.29 10.91
CA VAL A 174 0.17 -1.05 9.78
C VAL A 174 1.56 -0.74 10.29
N VAL A 175 2.58 -1.26 9.61
CA VAL A 175 3.98 -0.87 9.81
C VAL A 175 4.50 -0.21 8.53
N ILE A 176 5.09 0.97 8.66
CA ILE A 176 5.81 1.68 7.60
C ILE A 176 7.30 1.62 7.90
N SER A 177 8.11 1.21 6.92
CA SER A 177 9.56 1.17 7.06
C SER A 177 10.12 2.58 7.27
N THR A 178 10.82 2.76 8.37
CA THR A 178 11.42 4.05 8.74
C THR A 178 12.83 3.82 9.26
N PRO A 179 13.82 4.58 8.80
CA PRO A 179 15.17 4.51 9.37
C PRO A 179 15.13 4.61 10.89
N THR A 180 15.76 3.67 11.58
CA THR A 180 15.75 3.56 13.04
C THR A 180 17.14 3.18 13.51
N ASP A 181 17.75 3.98 14.35
CA ASP A 181 19.12 3.83 14.83
C ASP A 181 20.11 3.63 13.66
N GLN A 182 20.80 2.50 13.62
CA GLN A 182 21.74 2.14 12.55
C GLN A 182 21.08 1.46 11.33
N TYR A 183 19.77 1.28 11.34
CA TYR A 183 19.05 0.51 10.32
C TYR A 183 18.30 1.41 9.34
N PRO A 184 18.31 1.08 8.03
CA PRO A 184 17.69 1.91 6.99
C PRO A 184 16.16 1.75 6.86
N GLY A 185 15.49 1.18 7.86
CA GLY A 185 14.05 0.91 7.86
C GLY A 185 13.69 -0.50 7.36
N VAL A 186 14.51 -1.10 6.51
CA VAL A 186 14.42 -2.50 6.11
C VAL A 186 15.77 -3.17 6.30
N VAL A 187 15.77 -4.36 6.89
CA VAL A 187 16.98 -5.16 7.08
C VAL A 187 16.79 -6.54 6.45
N GLN A 188 17.73 -6.94 5.61
CA GLN A 188 17.77 -8.34 5.17
C GLN A 188 18.43 -9.19 6.25
N TRP A 189 17.68 -10.15 6.80
CA TRP A 189 18.14 -10.95 7.94
C TRP A 189 18.78 -12.28 7.54
N ASP A 190 18.53 -12.79 6.33
CA ASP A 190 18.96 -14.09 5.84
C ASP A 190 20.23 -14.05 4.97
N ILE A 191 20.91 -12.89 4.89
CA ILE A 191 22.20 -12.75 4.22
C ILE A 191 23.33 -12.52 5.21
N GLY A 192 24.39 -13.32 5.11
CA GLY A 192 25.50 -13.22 6.06
C GLY A 192 26.47 -14.40 6.01
N LYS A 193 27.22 -14.57 7.09
CA LYS A 193 28.24 -15.59 7.24
C LYS A 193 27.88 -16.56 8.38
N ALA A 194 27.96 -17.85 8.09
CA ALA A 194 27.94 -18.91 9.09
C ALA A 194 29.41 -19.29 9.42
N GLU A 195 29.90 -18.91 10.57
CA GLU A 195 31.27 -19.17 11.01
C GLU A 195 31.28 -20.29 12.06
N LYS A 196 32.32 -21.15 12.05
CA LYS A 196 32.42 -22.27 12.97
C LYS A 196 32.44 -21.80 14.44
N GLY A 197 31.50 -22.29 15.23
CA GLY A 197 31.43 -22.00 16.66
C GLY A 197 30.83 -20.65 17.03
N THR A 198 30.28 -19.92 16.06
CA THR A 198 29.62 -18.63 16.29
C THR A 198 28.17 -18.65 15.76
N ASN A 199 27.38 -17.68 16.23
CA ASN A 199 26.06 -17.43 15.65
C ASN A 199 26.20 -16.86 14.23
N PHE A 200 25.14 -17.01 13.42
CA PHE A 200 25.04 -16.38 12.09
C PHE A 200 25.29 -14.86 12.21
N LYS A 201 26.29 -14.38 11.45
CA LYS A 201 26.64 -12.96 11.42
C LYS A 201 26.08 -12.33 10.14
N ARG A 202 25.05 -11.49 10.28
CA ARG A 202 24.49 -10.74 9.18
C ARG A 202 25.55 -9.83 8.54
N THR A 203 25.52 -9.70 7.20
CA THR A 203 26.39 -8.79 6.43
C THR A 203 25.57 -8.03 5.41
N GLY A 204 26.15 -6.94 4.87
CA GLY A 204 25.49 -6.06 3.92
C GLY A 204 24.58 -5.02 4.58
N ALA A 205 24.21 -4.03 3.78
CA ALA A 205 23.26 -2.98 4.14
C ALA A 205 22.30 -2.76 2.95
N LEU A 206 21.10 -2.31 3.25
CA LEU A 206 20.13 -1.85 2.27
C LEU A 206 20.10 -0.32 2.26
N ASN A 207 19.63 0.26 1.17
CA ASN A 207 19.48 1.71 1.05
C ASN A 207 18.30 2.22 1.88
N ASN A 208 18.38 3.48 2.29
CA ASN A 208 17.26 4.20 2.86
C ASN A 208 16.16 4.44 1.81
N PRO A 209 14.90 4.62 2.22
CA PRO A 209 13.87 5.16 1.33
C PRO A 209 14.28 6.54 0.76
N PRO A 210 13.77 6.94 -0.42
CA PRO A 210 14.02 8.25 -1.02
C PRO A 210 13.63 9.41 -0.10
N SER A 211 14.37 10.52 -0.18
CA SER A 211 14.12 11.69 0.66
C SER A 211 12.71 12.26 0.49
N ALA A 212 12.17 12.26 -0.72
CA ALA A 212 10.80 12.68 -0.97
C ALA A 212 9.76 11.87 -0.18
N LEU A 213 9.96 10.55 -0.09
CA LEU A 213 9.06 9.68 0.69
C LEU A 213 9.26 9.86 2.20
N LEU A 214 10.49 10.05 2.67
CA LEU A 214 10.77 10.30 4.10
C LEU A 214 10.20 11.66 4.54
N THR A 215 10.26 12.68 3.71
CA THR A 215 9.65 13.99 3.99
C THR A 215 8.13 13.89 4.04
N ALA A 216 7.50 13.20 3.07
CA ALA A 216 6.07 12.94 3.11
C ALA A 216 5.67 12.13 4.35
N LEU A 217 6.52 11.18 4.79
CA LEU A 217 6.29 10.39 5.99
C LEU A 217 6.33 11.25 7.26
N THR A 218 7.24 12.21 7.36
CA THR A 218 7.30 13.16 8.48
C THR A 218 6.01 13.97 8.59
N ILE A 219 5.47 14.45 7.46
CA ILE A 219 4.19 15.18 7.44
C ILE A 219 3.04 14.24 7.84
N LEU A 220 3.04 13.01 7.32
CA LEU A 220 2.02 12.01 7.67
C LEU A 220 2.01 11.72 9.18
N GLU A 221 3.17 11.45 9.77
CA GLU A 221 3.33 11.17 11.20
C GLU A 221 2.84 12.34 12.06
N THR A 222 3.25 13.56 11.72
CA THR A 222 2.78 14.79 12.38
C THR A 222 1.24 14.92 12.32
N ASN A 223 0.64 14.64 11.16
CA ASN A 223 -0.81 14.68 11.02
C ASN A 223 -1.50 13.56 11.81
N HIS A 224 -0.88 12.37 11.90
CA HIS A 224 -1.39 11.29 12.73
C HIS A 224 -1.41 11.66 14.21
N GLU A 225 -0.39 12.35 14.71
CA GLU A 225 -0.37 12.84 16.09
C GLU A 225 -1.44 13.91 16.34
N MET A 226 -1.64 14.83 15.40
CA MET A 226 -2.57 15.96 15.56
C MET A 226 -4.03 15.57 15.36
N HIS A 227 -4.32 14.70 14.39
CA HIS A 227 -5.68 14.45 13.88
C HIS A 227 -6.09 12.99 13.85
N GLY A 228 -5.12 12.06 14.02
CA GLY A 228 -5.31 10.64 13.76
C GLY A 228 -5.19 10.27 12.28
N SER A 229 -5.15 8.97 11.98
CA SER A 229 -5.02 8.48 10.61
C SER A 229 -6.37 8.47 9.88
N LYS A 230 -6.36 8.85 8.60
CA LYS A 230 -7.51 8.74 7.69
C LYS A 230 -7.69 7.33 7.10
N THR A 231 -6.80 6.40 7.43
CA THR A 231 -6.86 5.02 6.90
C THR A 231 -8.27 4.42 7.04
N ARG A 232 -8.97 4.70 8.16
CA ARG A 232 -10.34 4.23 8.37
C ARG A 232 -11.33 4.81 7.36
N GLU A 233 -11.22 6.09 7.04
CA GLU A 233 -12.08 6.75 6.06
C GLU A 233 -11.92 6.12 4.67
N TYR A 234 -10.68 5.82 4.25
CA TYR A 234 -10.42 5.14 2.97
C TYR A 234 -10.94 3.70 2.95
N MET A 235 -10.92 3.01 4.09
CA MET A 235 -11.53 1.68 4.22
C MET A 235 -13.04 1.74 4.04
N ASP A 236 -13.70 2.75 4.62
CA ASP A 236 -15.14 2.97 4.48
C ASP A 236 -15.50 3.33 3.03
N ASP A 237 -14.70 4.17 2.38
CA ASP A 237 -14.88 4.53 0.97
C ASP A 237 -14.62 3.36 0.02
N LEU A 238 -13.65 2.49 0.33
CA LEU A 238 -13.45 1.22 -0.38
C LEU A 238 -14.73 0.38 -0.32
N GLY A 239 -15.33 0.27 0.87
CA GLY A 239 -16.57 -0.47 1.08
C GLY A 239 -17.73 0.08 0.26
N LYS A 240 -17.90 1.42 0.22
CA LYS A 240 -18.91 2.09 -0.60
C LYS A 240 -18.68 1.88 -2.10
N LYS A 241 -17.44 2.03 -2.58
CA LYS A 241 -17.06 1.93 -4.00
C LYS A 241 -17.09 0.49 -4.52
N TRP A 242 -16.73 -0.48 -3.67
CA TRP A 242 -16.58 -1.88 -4.01
C TRP A 242 -17.33 -2.82 -3.04
N PRO A 243 -18.69 -2.83 -3.02
CA PRO A 243 -19.46 -3.60 -2.04
C PRO A 243 -19.15 -5.10 -1.99
N LYS A 244 -18.70 -5.69 -3.12
CA LYS A 244 -18.28 -7.10 -3.18
C LYS A 244 -17.03 -7.42 -2.37
N LEU A 245 -16.21 -6.42 -2.03
CA LEU A 245 -15.01 -6.60 -1.23
C LEU A 245 -15.28 -6.51 0.28
N VAL A 246 -16.41 -5.90 0.68
CA VAL A 246 -16.75 -5.62 2.09
C VAL A 246 -16.60 -6.84 3.02
N PRO A 247 -17.14 -8.03 2.70
CA PRO A 247 -17.11 -9.15 3.65
C PRO A 247 -15.71 -9.58 4.07
N GLU A 248 -14.72 -9.40 3.18
CA GLU A 248 -13.38 -9.94 3.40
C GLU A 248 -12.28 -8.87 3.57
N TYR A 249 -12.52 -7.66 3.03
CA TYR A 249 -11.49 -6.61 3.01
C TYR A 249 -11.74 -5.47 4.00
N THR A 250 -12.98 -5.25 4.45
CA THR A 250 -13.29 -4.13 5.35
C THR A 250 -13.89 -4.55 6.69
N ASN A 251 -14.42 -5.77 6.78
CA ASN A 251 -15.04 -6.24 8.00
C ASN A 251 -14.00 -6.90 8.93
N SER A 252 -13.67 -6.20 10.01
CA SER A 252 -12.79 -6.73 11.08
C SER A 252 -13.55 -7.30 12.28
N ASP A 253 -14.88 -7.10 12.38
CA ASP A 253 -15.66 -7.45 13.57
C ASP A 253 -15.72 -8.95 13.82
N SER A 254 -15.62 -9.76 12.76
CA SER A 254 -15.55 -11.22 12.84
C SER A 254 -14.13 -11.75 13.11
N LEU A 255 -13.10 -10.91 12.96
CA LEU A 255 -11.71 -11.28 13.11
C LEU A 255 -11.28 -11.16 14.57
N LYS A 256 -10.79 -12.24 15.14
CA LYS A 256 -10.33 -12.30 16.53
C LYS A 256 -8.81 -12.21 16.58
N ASP A 257 -8.29 -11.29 17.37
CA ASP A 257 -6.88 -11.24 17.70
C ASP A 257 -6.61 -12.08 18.96
N PRO A 258 -5.86 -13.18 18.88
CA PRO A 258 -5.67 -14.09 20.00
C PRO A 258 -4.90 -13.46 21.17
N LEU A 259 -4.10 -12.42 20.92
CA LEU A 259 -3.32 -11.75 21.96
C LEU A 259 -4.08 -10.58 22.62
N PHE A 260 -5.11 -10.05 21.94
CA PHE A 260 -5.87 -8.89 22.39
C PHE A 260 -7.37 -9.19 22.53
N ILE A 261 -7.69 -10.27 23.24
CA ILE A 261 -9.09 -10.60 23.57
C ILE A 261 -9.64 -9.49 24.47
N GLN A 262 -10.67 -8.81 24.03
CA GLN A 262 -11.43 -7.90 24.89
C GLN A 262 -12.07 -8.71 26.02
N ASP A 263 -11.60 -8.49 27.24
CA ASP A 263 -12.25 -9.01 28.43
C ASP A 263 -13.51 -8.16 28.67
N ASN A 264 -14.61 -8.53 28.03
CA ASN A 264 -15.95 -7.93 28.26
C ASN A 264 -16.58 -8.44 29.57
N SER A 265 -15.83 -9.13 30.43
CA SER A 265 -16.32 -9.51 31.74
C SER A 265 -16.31 -8.32 32.69
N PRO A 266 -17.41 -8.03 33.42
CA PRO A 266 -17.41 -6.96 34.39
C PRO A 266 -16.40 -7.28 35.49
N HIS A 267 -15.37 -6.45 35.58
CA HIS A 267 -14.34 -6.53 36.62
C HIS A 267 -14.91 -6.21 37.99
N ALA A 268 -15.59 -7.18 38.63
CA ALA A 268 -16.03 -7.00 40.00
C ALA A 268 -15.68 -8.15 40.96
N LEU A 269 -15.18 -9.30 40.47
CA LEU A 269 -15.00 -10.44 41.38
C LEU A 269 -13.60 -11.07 41.45
N SER A 270 -12.67 -10.76 40.54
CA SER A 270 -11.36 -11.44 40.54
C SER A 270 -10.32 -10.86 41.51
N SER A 271 -10.47 -9.61 41.95
CA SER A 271 -9.52 -8.98 42.89
C SER A 271 -9.64 -9.56 44.30
N TRP A 272 -10.83 -9.94 44.73
CA TRP A 272 -11.05 -10.48 46.08
C TRP A 272 -10.54 -11.92 46.26
N VAL A 273 -10.60 -12.74 45.19
CA VAL A 273 -10.13 -14.15 45.26
C VAL A 273 -8.58 -14.20 45.25
N ALA A 274 -7.90 -13.30 44.51
CA ALA A 274 -6.45 -13.25 44.51
C ALA A 274 -5.89 -12.74 45.86
N ILE A 275 -6.50 -11.71 46.44
CA ILE A 275 -6.10 -11.15 47.74
C ILE A 275 -6.35 -12.18 48.84
N SER A 276 -7.47 -12.93 48.81
CA SER A 276 -7.78 -13.96 49.79
C SER A 276 -6.76 -15.12 49.75
N SER A 277 -6.31 -15.54 48.57
CA SER A 277 -5.36 -16.66 48.45
C SER A 277 -3.97 -16.31 48.99
N ILE A 278 -3.51 -15.05 48.78
CA ILE A 278 -2.25 -14.56 49.34
C ILE A 278 -2.34 -14.39 50.84
N PHE A 279 -3.45 -13.87 51.34
CA PHE A 279 -3.71 -13.73 52.77
C PHE A 279 -3.74 -15.10 53.49
N TRP A 280 -4.42 -16.09 52.94
CA TRP A 280 -4.44 -17.46 53.50
C TRP A 280 -3.06 -18.13 53.47
N LYS A 281 -2.26 -17.95 52.43
CA LYS A 281 -0.88 -18.43 52.36
C LYS A 281 0.02 -17.78 53.44
N MET A 282 -0.12 -16.49 53.67
CA MET A 282 0.58 -15.79 54.74
C MET A 282 0.17 -16.27 56.15
N VAL A 283 -1.15 -16.43 56.36
CA VAL A 283 -1.67 -16.93 57.65
C VAL A 283 -1.22 -18.36 57.91
N LEU A 284 -1.24 -19.27 56.92
CA LEU A 284 -0.73 -20.62 57.05
C LEU A 284 0.77 -20.70 57.28
N SER A 285 1.56 -19.81 56.65
CA SER A 285 2.99 -19.71 56.89
C SER A 285 3.30 -19.24 58.29
N LEU A 286 2.55 -18.24 58.80
CA LEU A 286 2.69 -17.74 60.16
C LEU A 286 2.31 -18.77 61.24
N LEU A 287 1.23 -19.51 60.99
CA LEU A 287 0.79 -20.61 61.87
C LEU A 287 1.79 -21.77 61.89
N GLY A 288 2.41 -22.12 60.77
CA GLY A 288 3.49 -23.10 60.67
C GLY A 288 4.72 -22.69 61.47
N TYR A 289 5.08 -21.39 61.45
CA TYR A 289 6.18 -20.84 62.23
C TYR A 289 5.89 -20.85 63.74
N LEU A 290 4.64 -20.54 64.15
CA LEU A 290 4.22 -20.51 65.56
C LEU A 290 4.05 -21.90 66.16
N LEU A 291 3.76 -22.92 65.35
CA LEU A 291 3.53 -24.30 65.80
C LEU A 291 4.79 -25.18 65.71
N GLY A 292 5.95 -24.64 65.35
CA GLY A 292 7.21 -25.35 65.40
C GLY A 292 7.35 -26.53 64.45
N TRP A 293 6.57 -26.58 63.37
CA TRP A 293 6.66 -27.61 62.35
C TRP A 293 7.75 -27.26 61.35
N SER A 294 8.98 -27.69 61.64
CA SER A 294 10.05 -27.77 60.65
C SER A 294 9.77 -28.96 59.72
N THR A 295 9.13 -28.73 58.60
CA THR A 295 9.07 -29.71 57.56
C THR A 295 10.28 -29.61 56.66
N LEU A 296 11.12 -30.62 56.69
CA LEU A 296 12.20 -30.92 55.77
C LEU A 296 11.70 -30.79 54.33
N ALA A 297 12.44 -30.03 53.55
CA ALA A 297 12.29 -29.97 52.11
C ALA A 297 12.57 -31.34 51.48
N PRO A 298 11.77 -31.86 50.58
CA PRO A 298 12.19 -32.92 49.67
C PRO A 298 12.93 -32.24 48.50
N MET A 299 14.25 -32.46 48.43
CA MET A 299 14.95 -32.46 47.15
C MET A 299 14.39 -33.62 46.33
N HIS A 300 13.96 -33.40 45.17
CA HIS A 300 14.26 -34.03 43.88
C HIS A 300 13.14 -34.09 42.87
N SER A 301 13.60 -33.88 41.78
CA SER A 301 13.37 -34.37 40.40
C SER A 301 12.72 -33.35 39.50
N GLY A 302 13.53 -32.95 38.50
CA GLY A 302 13.10 -32.22 37.36
C GLY A 302 12.00 -32.93 36.63
N ALA A 303 10.85 -32.31 36.68
CA ALA A 303 9.81 -32.48 35.70
C ALA A 303 9.60 -31.09 35.15
N GLU A 304 9.99 -30.92 33.92
CA GLU A 304 9.74 -29.79 33.04
C GLU A 304 8.23 -29.57 32.98
N GLN A 305 7.68 -28.89 33.95
CA GLN A 305 6.39 -28.22 33.78
C GLN A 305 6.68 -26.96 33.01
N ALA A 306 6.56 -27.06 31.66
CA ALA A 306 6.33 -25.94 30.79
C ALA A 306 5.08 -25.22 31.30
N THR A 307 5.29 -24.35 32.29
CA THR A 307 4.29 -23.38 32.70
C THR A 307 4.07 -22.51 31.47
N LYS A 308 2.95 -22.70 30.77
CA LYS A 308 2.39 -21.74 29.85
C LYS A 308 2.16 -20.46 30.66
N ILE A 309 3.21 -19.66 30.81
CA ILE A 309 3.09 -18.25 31.19
C ILE A 309 2.62 -17.55 29.91
N THR A 310 1.33 -17.63 29.62
CA THR A 310 0.64 -16.62 28.86
C THR A 310 0.63 -15.38 29.76
N ALA A 311 1.76 -14.67 29.82
CA ALA A 311 1.78 -13.33 30.33
C ALA A 311 0.89 -12.52 29.40
N LYS A 312 -0.36 -12.25 29.82
CA LYS A 312 -1.18 -11.18 29.24
C LYS A 312 -0.35 -9.89 29.41
N VAL A 313 0.38 -9.52 28.37
CA VAL A 313 1.09 -8.25 28.36
C VAL A 313 0.03 -7.18 28.32
N LYS A 314 -0.19 -6.48 29.43
CA LYS A 314 -0.91 -5.21 29.44
C LYS A 314 -0.04 -4.24 28.66
N ILE A 315 -0.42 -3.96 27.42
CA ILE A 315 0.06 -2.77 26.72
C ILE A 315 -0.63 -1.59 27.38
N ASP A 316 0.18 -0.63 27.86
CA ASP A 316 -0.32 0.55 28.53
C ASP A 316 -1.39 1.28 27.70
N GLY A 317 -2.53 1.45 28.29
CA GLY A 317 -3.32 2.67 28.26
C GLY A 317 -4.38 2.84 27.22
N ALA A 318 -4.67 1.97 26.25
CA ALA A 318 -5.87 2.16 25.42
C ALA A 318 -6.50 0.82 25.03
N GLN A 319 -7.66 0.56 25.58
CA GLN A 319 -8.54 -0.49 25.07
C GLN A 319 -8.78 -0.23 23.58
N LYS A 320 -8.41 -1.20 22.71
CA LYS A 320 -8.71 -1.11 21.28
C LYS A 320 -10.23 -1.04 21.11
N LYS A 321 -10.72 0.07 20.57
CA LYS A 321 -12.08 0.11 20.05
C LYS A 321 -12.13 -0.78 18.81
N PRO A 322 -13.23 -1.52 18.56
CA PRO A 322 -13.38 -2.25 17.30
C PRO A 322 -13.10 -1.33 16.11
N GLY A 323 -12.20 -1.76 15.21
CA GLY A 323 -11.83 -0.96 14.04
C GLY A 323 -10.77 0.13 14.26
N ASP A 324 -10.15 0.25 15.45
CA ASP A 324 -9.01 1.12 15.69
C ASP A 324 -7.77 0.56 14.96
N ILE A 325 -7.27 1.29 13.97
CA ILE A 325 -6.07 0.98 13.17
C ILE A 325 -4.94 1.87 13.67
N ARG A 326 -3.81 1.25 14.07
CA ARG A 326 -2.61 2.00 14.43
C ARG A 326 -1.56 1.86 13.34
N VAL A 327 -0.92 2.98 13.04
CA VAL A 327 0.23 3.04 12.13
C VAL A 327 1.49 3.14 12.98
N HIS A 328 2.43 2.24 12.72
CA HIS A 328 3.72 2.15 13.41
C HIS A 328 4.83 2.46 12.42
N TYR A 329 5.82 3.18 12.88
CA TYR A 329 6.97 3.61 12.10
C TYR A 329 8.22 2.92 12.63
N GLY A 330 8.96 2.19 11.79
CA GLY A 330 10.17 1.50 12.25
C GLY A 330 10.65 0.36 11.37
N LEU A 331 11.40 -0.55 11.99
CA LEU A 331 12.19 -1.57 11.32
C LEU A 331 11.35 -2.75 10.83
N ILE A 332 11.53 -3.11 9.56
CA ILE A 332 10.99 -4.32 8.93
C ILE A 332 12.14 -5.29 8.62
N ALA A 333 12.01 -6.55 9.06
CA ALA A 333 12.96 -7.58 8.72
C ALA A 333 12.49 -8.39 7.51
N SER A 334 13.28 -8.36 6.44
CA SER A 334 12.99 -9.01 5.15
C SER A 334 13.87 -10.25 4.95
N GLY A 335 13.32 -11.32 4.37
CA GLY A 335 14.07 -12.52 4.04
C GLY A 335 13.23 -13.60 3.36
N ASN A 336 13.86 -14.56 2.69
CA ASN A 336 13.19 -15.51 1.78
C ASN A 336 12.45 -16.67 2.49
N GLN A 337 12.30 -16.64 3.81
CA GLN A 337 11.68 -17.72 4.57
C GLN A 337 10.36 -17.27 5.22
N VAL A 338 9.33 -18.12 5.11
CA VAL A 338 8.09 -17.96 5.89
C VAL A 338 8.35 -18.35 7.32
N ILE A 339 8.30 -17.39 8.23
CA ILE A 339 8.46 -17.64 9.67
C ILE A 339 7.12 -18.11 10.24
N LYS A 340 7.15 -19.27 10.92
CA LYS A 340 6.02 -19.89 11.66
C LYS A 340 6.47 -20.40 13.03
N ASP A 341 7.50 -19.83 13.58
CA ASP A 341 8.08 -20.20 14.86
C ASP A 341 8.32 -18.94 15.70
N ALA A 342 7.58 -18.83 16.81
CA ALA A 342 7.68 -17.70 17.73
C ALA A 342 9.09 -17.57 18.33
N LYS A 343 9.78 -18.67 18.63
CA LYS A 343 11.14 -18.62 19.19
C LYS A 343 12.13 -18.08 18.18
N PHE A 344 12.04 -18.53 16.92
CA PHE A 344 12.87 -18.00 15.84
C PHE A 344 12.60 -16.51 15.61
N ARG A 345 11.33 -16.11 15.53
CA ARG A 345 10.91 -14.71 15.42
C ARG A 345 11.51 -13.83 16.53
N ASP A 346 11.38 -14.29 17.78
CA ASP A 346 11.85 -13.52 18.94
C ASP A 346 13.38 -13.46 18.99
N SER A 347 14.07 -14.53 18.60
CA SER A 347 15.55 -14.54 18.47
C SER A 347 16.01 -13.61 17.36
N LEU A 348 15.31 -13.58 16.22
CA LEU A 348 15.58 -12.64 15.13
C LEU A 348 15.41 -11.19 15.61
N ASN A 349 14.30 -10.87 16.28
CA ASN A 349 14.09 -9.55 16.86
C ASN A 349 15.20 -9.16 17.84
N ALA A 350 15.61 -10.05 18.73
CA ALA A 350 16.70 -9.82 19.68
C ALA A 350 18.05 -9.58 18.96
N SER A 351 18.32 -10.28 17.86
CA SER A 351 19.56 -10.09 17.06
C SER A 351 19.62 -8.75 16.30
N LEU A 352 18.51 -8.04 16.26
CA LEU A 352 18.33 -6.71 15.65
C LEU A 352 17.94 -5.68 16.73
N ASP A 353 18.58 -5.78 17.88
CA ASP A 353 18.45 -4.88 19.05
C ASP A 353 17.02 -4.73 19.58
N GLY A 354 16.16 -5.71 19.26
CA GLY A 354 14.76 -5.67 19.65
C GLY A 354 13.91 -4.66 18.86
N ASN A 355 14.38 -4.10 17.77
CA ASN A 355 13.74 -2.98 17.06
C ASN A 355 12.74 -3.44 15.96
N VAL A 356 12.69 -4.73 15.61
CA VAL A 356 11.82 -5.22 14.54
C VAL A 356 10.35 -5.07 14.95
N LEU A 357 9.54 -4.54 14.03
CA LEU A 357 8.08 -4.43 14.13
C LEU A 357 7.35 -5.50 13.34
N CYS A 358 7.87 -5.85 12.16
CA CYS A 358 7.28 -6.93 11.36
C CYS A 358 8.31 -7.66 10.51
N VAL A 359 7.92 -8.86 10.02
CA VAL A 359 8.70 -9.68 9.09
C VAL A 359 7.92 -9.85 7.78
N GLU A 360 8.65 -9.86 6.66
CA GLU A 360 8.07 -10.06 5.33
C GLU A 360 9.13 -10.68 4.38
N MET A 361 8.85 -10.85 3.06
CA MET A 361 9.70 -11.69 2.23
C MET A 361 10.20 -11.04 0.93
N GLU A 362 9.89 -9.79 0.63
CA GLU A 362 10.12 -9.18 -0.68
C GLU A 362 11.00 -7.93 -0.68
N ALA A 363 10.90 -7.14 0.37
CA ALA A 363 11.45 -5.78 0.39
C ALA A 363 12.96 -5.73 0.20
N ALA A 364 13.72 -6.69 0.75
CA ALA A 364 15.17 -6.71 0.59
C ALA A 364 15.62 -6.84 -0.87
N GLY A 365 14.78 -7.43 -1.73
CA GLY A 365 15.05 -7.50 -3.17
C GLY A 365 14.78 -6.20 -3.94
N LEU A 366 14.27 -5.18 -3.27
CA LEU A 366 13.90 -3.90 -3.90
C LEU A 366 14.80 -2.75 -3.46
N MET A 367 15.11 -2.66 -2.17
CA MET A 367 15.62 -1.45 -1.53
C MET A 367 16.88 -0.85 -2.17
N ASN A 368 17.74 -1.67 -2.80
CA ASN A 368 18.97 -1.17 -3.44
C ASN A 368 18.75 -0.70 -4.89
N ASP A 369 17.84 -1.35 -5.62
CA ASP A 369 17.66 -1.15 -7.06
C ASP A 369 16.33 -0.49 -7.41
N PHE A 370 15.41 -0.41 -6.47
CA PHE A 370 14.10 0.22 -6.62
C PHE A 370 13.82 1.07 -5.38
N PRO A 371 14.24 2.36 -5.39
CA PRO A 371 14.08 3.25 -4.25
C PRO A 371 12.62 3.33 -3.80
N CYS A 372 12.31 2.73 -2.66
CA CYS A 372 10.93 2.59 -2.20
C CYS A 372 10.78 2.69 -0.69
N ILE A 373 9.54 2.91 -0.25
CA ILE A 373 9.10 2.72 1.12
C ILE A 373 8.25 1.45 1.22
N VAL A 374 8.34 0.75 2.35
CA VAL A 374 7.65 -0.52 2.57
C VAL A 374 6.52 -0.32 3.57
N ILE A 375 5.31 -0.76 3.22
CA ILE A 375 4.11 -0.63 4.05
C ILE A 375 3.48 -2.01 4.21
N ARG A 376 3.33 -2.46 5.46
CA ARG A 376 2.84 -3.80 5.78
C ARG A 376 1.66 -3.77 6.73
N GLY A 377 0.51 -4.32 6.30
CA GLY A 377 -0.60 -4.61 7.18
C GLY A 377 -0.33 -5.93 7.94
N ILE A 378 -0.52 -5.91 9.24
CA ILE A 378 -0.20 -7.05 10.09
C ILE A 378 -1.34 -8.07 10.03
N CYS A 379 -1.04 -9.26 9.51
CA CYS A 379 -2.02 -10.33 9.29
C CYS A 379 -1.84 -11.58 10.15
N ASP A 380 -0.71 -11.74 10.80
CA ASP A 380 -0.37 -12.83 11.72
C ASP A 380 0.81 -12.41 12.62
N TYR A 381 1.20 -13.26 13.57
CA TYR A 381 2.33 -13.02 14.46
C TYR A 381 3.58 -13.86 14.14
N ALA A 382 3.70 -14.35 12.91
CA ALA A 382 4.82 -15.18 12.46
C ALA A 382 5.10 -16.39 13.35
N ASP A 383 4.07 -17.04 13.89
CA ASP A 383 4.11 -18.19 14.77
C ASP A 383 3.38 -19.41 14.19
N SER A 384 3.26 -20.47 14.99
CA SER A 384 2.58 -21.71 14.59
C SER A 384 1.06 -21.56 14.38
N GLU A 385 0.45 -20.52 14.95
CA GLU A 385 -1.00 -20.25 14.86
C GLU A 385 -1.38 -19.40 13.65
N LYS A 386 -0.38 -19.10 12.79
CA LYS A 386 -0.55 -18.33 11.56
C LYS A 386 -1.68 -18.90 10.69
N ASN A 387 -2.71 -18.10 10.46
CA ASN A 387 -3.83 -18.38 9.56
C ASN A 387 -3.93 -17.34 8.44
N LYS A 388 -4.98 -17.38 7.64
CA LYS A 388 -5.16 -16.48 6.51
C LYS A 388 -6.31 -15.49 6.66
N ASP A 389 -6.98 -15.51 7.80
CA ASP A 389 -8.24 -14.80 8.00
C ASP A 389 -8.05 -13.28 7.93
N TRP A 390 -6.96 -12.77 8.51
CA TRP A 390 -6.63 -11.37 8.53
C TRP A 390 -6.02 -10.83 7.22
N GLN A 391 -5.59 -11.71 6.29
CA GLN A 391 -4.74 -11.29 5.16
C GLN A 391 -5.40 -10.26 4.23
N LYS A 392 -6.70 -10.40 3.94
CA LYS A 392 -7.39 -9.47 3.02
C LYS A 392 -7.66 -8.12 3.69
N TYR A 393 -8.06 -8.15 4.96
CA TYR A 393 -8.23 -6.93 5.75
C TYR A 393 -6.90 -6.19 5.91
N ALA A 394 -5.84 -6.86 6.32
CA ALA A 394 -4.51 -6.29 6.47
C ALA A 394 -3.98 -5.69 5.15
N ALA A 395 -4.20 -6.37 4.02
CA ALA A 395 -3.84 -5.84 2.71
C ALA A 395 -4.59 -4.55 2.37
N ALA A 396 -5.88 -4.47 2.71
CA ALA A 396 -6.69 -3.27 2.47
C ALA A 396 -6.25 -2.11 3.36
N VAL A 397 -5.97 -2.38 4.63
CA VAL A 397 -5.48 -1.36 5.58
C VAL A 397 -4.11 -0.81 5.15
N ALA A 398 -3.17 -1.68 4.70
CA ALA A 398 -1.89 -1.25 4.16
C ALA A 398 -2.05 -0.38 2.90
N ALA A 399 -2.95 -0.76 1.99
CA ALA A 399 -3.22 0.01 0.78
C ALA A 399 -3.88 1.37 1.08
N ALA A 400 -4.77 1.44 2.07
CA ALA A 400 -5.39 2.68 2.54
C ALA A 400 -4.35 3.61 3.15
N CYS A 401 -3.43 3.09 3.97
CA CYS A 401 -2.32 3.85 4.54
C CYS A 401 -1.34 4.35 3.45
N ALA A 402 -1.06 3.54 2.43
CA ALA A 402 -0.26 3.96 1.27
C ALA A 402 -0.94 5.10 0.49
N LYS A 403 -2.26 5.07 0.35
CA LYS A 403 -3.03 6.18 -0.24
C LYS A 403 -2.88 7.45 0.58
N GLU A 404 -2.97 7.36 1.90
CA GLU A 404 -2.79 8.49 2.81
C GLU A 404 -1.39 9.11 2.68
N LEU A 405 -0.32 8.27 2.62
CA LEU A 405 1.05 8.74 2.38
C LEU A 405 1.17 9.51 1.05
N LEU A 406 0.57 8.99 -0.03
CA LEU A 406 0.60 9.64 -1.34
C LEU A 406 -0.15 10.98 -1.39
N GLU A 407 -1.06 11.25 -0.48
CA GLU A 407 -1.70 12.57 -0.37
C GLU A 407 -0.74 13.62 0.20
N HIS A 408 0.22 13.22 1.01
CA HIS A 408 1.23 14.10 1.59
C HIS A 408 2.48 14.23 0.73
N LEU A 409 2.69 13.35 -0.24
CA LEU A 409 3.78 13.43 -1.20
C LEU A 409 3.48 14.55 -2.22
N GLN A 410 4.36 15.56 -2.29
CA GLN A 410 4.18 16.62 -3.27
C GLN A 410 4.74 16.20 -4.64
N PRO A 411 4.05 16.55 -5.76
CA PRO A 411 4.58 16.28 -7.10
C PRO A 411 5.97 16.90 -7.35
N SER A 412 6.23 18.10 -6.79
CA SER A 412 7.53 18.77 -6.88
C SER A 412 8.66 17.96 -6.24
N ASP A 413 8.37 17.26 -5.12
CA ASP A 413 9.37 16.44 -4.44
C ASP A 413 9.69 15.19 -5.25
N VAL A 414 8.65 14.58 -5.86
CA VAL A 414 8.84 13.47 -6.81
C VAL A 414 9.60 13.95 -8.05
N ASP A 415 9.30 15.16 -8.57
CA ASP A 415 10.00 15.71 -9.72
C ASP A 415 11.48 15.99 -9.44
N GLY A 416 11.84 16.27 -8.20
CA GLY A 416 13.21 16.42 -7.73
C GLY A 416 14.01 15.11 -7.65
N GLU A 417 13.34 13.96 -7.54
CA GLU A 417 14.02 12.66 -7.50
C GLU A 417 14.48 12.24 -8.92
N ARG A 418 15.57 11.50 -8.99
CA ARG A 418 16.08 10.93 -10.25
C ARG A 418 15.21 9.75 -10.68
N PRO A 419 14.98 9.57 -12.00
CA PRO A 419 14.37 8.34 -12.50
C PRO A 419 15.15 7.11 -12.04
N VAL A 420 14.44 6.07 -11.56
CA VAL A 420 15.07 4.81 -11.08
C VAL A 420 15.93 4.17 -12.17
N LYS A 421 15.50 4.27 -13.44
CA LYS A 421 16.26 3.76 -14.57
C LYS A 421 17.66 4.38 -14.66
N ASP A 422 17.79 5.67 -14.38
CA ASP A 422 19.07 6.39 -14.44
C ASP A 422 19.96 5.99 -13.25
N VAL A 423 19.37 5.77 -12.06
CA VAL A 423 20.09 5.26 -10.89
C VAL A 423 20.67 3.86 -11.18
N LEU A 424 19.92 2.99 -11.84
CA LEU A 424 20.37 1.64 -12.21
C LEU A 424 21.45 1.63 -13.31
N SER A 425 21.56 2.68 -14.12
CA SER A 425 22.57 2.75 -15.20
C SER A 425 23.91 3.27 -14.71
N ASP A 426 23.97 3.92 -13.56
CA ASP A 426 25.19 4.52 -12.98
C ASP A 426 25.95 3.52 -12.06
N GLY A 427 25.36 2.38 -11.70
CA GLY A 427 25.92 1.34 -10.82
C GLY A 427 26.34 0.11 -11.62
#